data_6a266d4f5e8cda0aaca242e37a7ef53d
#
_entry.id   6a266d4f5e8cda0aaca242e37a7ef53d
#
_cell.length_a   1.000
_cell.length_b   1.000
_cell.length_c   1.000
_cell.angle_alpha   90.00
_cell.angle_beta   90.00
_cell.angle_gamma   90.00
#
_symmetry.space_group_name_H-M   'P 1'
#
loop_
_entity.id
_entity.type
_entity.pdbx_description
1 polymer ?
#
loop_
_entity_poly.entity_id
_entity_poly.type
_entity_poly.pdbx_seq_one_letter_code
_entity_poly.pdbx_strand_id
1 'polypeptide(L)'
;MDPVVSIRPLLAVTVAGLAALAVLLLNKRERLRDLVSPLAAIAMFAIVVSMAPTVLAGGTVELRLFEILPGIDFAFRVDALGMVFATVSSLLWIVAAIYSVGYMRHLNEHAQTRFFACFASSLAAAAGGAFAANLFTLVIFYEVLSLVTYPLVYHHEDEEGWRGSRKYLVYLMGASKSALLAALALTYHIAGSLDFVAGGLLAGSDASAALLTVIYFCYLFGFAKAAVMPMHAWLPAAMVAPTPVSALLHAVAVVKMGVFCVLRVVFHVFGTGLV
;
A
#
# COMPACT_ATOMS: atom_id res chain seq x y z
N MET A 1 15.53 -22.21 0.52
CA MET A 1 14.31 -23.02 0.54
C MET A 1 13.51 -22.69 -0.71
N ASP A 2 12.90 -23.68 -1.34
CA ASP A 2 12.04 -23.44 -2.48
C ASP A 2 10.80 -22.63 -2.09
N PRO A 3 10.32 -21.71 -2.94
CA PRO A 3 9.14 -20.90 -2.65
C PRO A 3 7.90 -21.78 -2.51
N VAL A 4 7.09 -21.50 -1.50
CA VAL A 4 5.82 -22.20 -1.29
C VAL A 4 4.73 -21.52 -2.11
N VAL A 5 4.20 -22.22 -3.12
CA VAL A 5 3.07 -21.70 -3.91
C VAL A 5 1.78 -21.77 -3.10
N SER A 6 1.13 -20.62 -2.86
CA SER A 6 -0.10 -20.55 -2.05
C SER A 6 -0.99 -19.38 -2.46
N ILE A 7 -2.31 -19.58 -2.37
CA ILE A 7 -3.31 -18.53 -2.63
C ILE A 7 -3.47 -17.54 -1.45
N ARG A 8 -2.83 -17.79 -0.29
CA ARG A 8 -3.01 -16.98 0.93
C ARG A 8 -2.73 -15.47 0.74
N PRO A 9 -1.70 -15.02 0.00
CA PRO A 9 -1.50 -13.59 -0.24
C PRO A 9 -2.69 -12.94 -0.95
N LEU A 10 -3.25 -13.62 -1.95
CA LEU A 10 -4.45 -13.15 -2.66
C LEU A 10 -5.67 -13.14 -1.73
N LEU A 11 -5.84 -14.16 -0.89
CA LEU A 11 -6.95 -14.22 0.08
C LEU A 11 -6.89 -13.05 1.07
N ALA A 12 -5.72 -12.66 1.55
CA ALA A 12 -5.59 -11.51 2.45
C ALA A 12 -6.05 -10.20 1.78
N VAL A 13 -5.67 -9.99 0.51
CA VAL A 13 -6.11 -8.83 -0.27
C VAL A 13 -7.60 -8.88 -0.56
N THR A 14 -8.12 -10.04 -0.98
CA THR A 14 -9.53 -10.20 -1.37
C THR A 14 -10.49 -10.10 -0.20
N VAL A 15 -10.13 -10.57 0.99
CA VAL A 15 -10.96 -10.43 2.21
C VAL A 15 -11.22 -8.94 2.51
N ALA A 16 -10.19 -8.10 2.46
CA ALA A 16 -10.36 -6.66 2.67
C ALA A 16 -11.15 -5.98 1.53
N GLY A 17 -10.91 -6.38 0.27
CA GLY A 17 -11.67 -5.89 -0.88
C GLY A 17 -13.14 -6.30 -0.84
N LEU A 18 -13.44 -7.56 -0.49
CA LEU A 18 -14.82 -8.05 -0.32
C LEU A 18 -15.52 -7.38 0.86
N ALA A 19 -14.80 -7.06 1.94
CA ALA A 19 -15.34 -6.28 3.04
C ALA A 19 -15.80 -4.89 2.57
N ALA A 20 -15.03 -4.23 1.73
CA ALA A 20 -15.44 -2.94 1.15
C ALA A 20 -16.74 -3.06 0.33
N LEU A 21 -16.86 -4.10 -0.50
CA LEU A 21 -18.08 -4.38 -1.25
C LEU A 21 -19.26 -4.73 -0.33
N ALA A 22 -19.04 -5.55 0.70
CA ALA A 22 -20.07 -5.91 1.67
C ALA A 22 -20.57 -4.68 2.43
N VAL A 23 -19.70 -3.74 2.81
CA VAL A 23 -20.06 -2.47 3.43
C VAL A 23 -20.98 -1.65 2.51
N LEU A 24 -20.69 -1.58 1.20
CA LEU A 24 -21.54 -0.88 0.23
C LEU A 24 -22.92 -1.53 0.09
N LEU A 25 -22.96 -2.86 0.02
CA LEU A 25 -24.22 -3.63 -0.09
C LEU A 25 -25.07 -3.54 1.18
N LEU A 26 -24.45 -3.42 2.35
CA LEU A 26 -25.13 -3.31 3.65
C LEU A 26 -25.44 -1.87 4.06
N ASN A 27 -25.40 -0.92 3.16
CA ASN A 27 -25.65 0.51 3.42
C ASN A 27 -26.90 0.78 4.28
N LYS A 28 -28.00 0.05 4.03
CA LYS A 28 -29.28 0.19 4.75
C LYS A 28 -29.31 -0.53 6.10
N ARG A 29 -28.33 -1.35 6.42
CA ARG A 29 -28.26 -2.17 7.65
C ARG A 29 -27.04 -1.79 8.48
N GLU A 30 -27.09 -0.65 9.13
CA GLU A 30 -25.96 -0.04 9.84
C GLU A 30 -25.25 -1.00 10.79
N ARG A 31 -26.00 -1.75 11.61
CA ARG A 31 -25.40 -2.69 12.59
C ARG A 31 -24.58 -3.79 11.93
N LEU A 32 -25.07 -4.34 10.79
CA LEU A 32 -24.35 -5.37 10.04
C LEU A 32 -23.15 -4.78 9.31
N ARG A 33 -23.32 -3.61 8.68
CA ARG A 33 -22.25 -2.86 8.01
C ARG A 33 -21.06 -2.63 8.94
N ASP A 34 -21.32 -2.18 10.18
CA ASP A 34 -20.28 -1.82 11.14
C ASP A 34 -19.53 -3.05 11.68
N LEU A 35 -20.12 -4.24 11.63
CA LEU A 35 -19.45 -5.49 11.98
C LEU A 35 -18.53 -6.03 10.88
N VAL A 36 -18.76 -5.65 9.61
CA VAL A 36 -17.99 -6.17 8.47
C VAL A 36 -16.50 -5.85 8.60
N SER A 37 -16.15 -4.59 8.86
CA SER A 37 -14.74 -4.17 8.92
C SER A 37 -13.95 -4.84 10.05
N PRO A 38 -14.43 -4.90 11.31
CA PRO A 38 -13.73 -5.64 12.36
C PRO A 38 -13.57 -7.13 12.09
N LEU A 39 -14.61 -7.80 11.56
CA LEU A 39 -14.54 -9.22 11.24
C LEU A 39 -13.58 -9.51 10.09
N ALA A 40 -13.60 -8.67 9.04
CA ALA A 40 -12.66 -8.77 7.94
C ALA A 40 -11.21 -8.51 8.38
N ALA A 41 -10.99 -7.57 9.30
CA ALA A 41 -9.68 -7.29 9.87
C ALA A 41 -9.12 -8.50 10.63
N ILE A 42 -9.94 -9.15 11.46
CA ILE A 42 -9.56 -10.39 12.17
C ILE A 42 -9.25 -11.51 11.16
N ALA A 43 -10.09 -11.70 10.14
CA ALA A 43 -9.88 -12.72 9.12
C ALA A 43 -8.59 -12.46 8.33
N MET A 44 -8.34 -11.22 7.91
CA MET A 44 -7.11 -10.83 7.22
C MET A 44 -5.88 -11.08 8.10
N PHE A 45 -5.91 -10.66 9.36
CA PHE A 45 -4.81 -10.90 10.31
C PHE A 45 -4.51 -12.39 10.48
N ALA A 46 -5.55 -13.23 10.63
CA ALA A 46 -5.39 -14.69 10.74
C ALA A 46 -4.73 -15.29 9.48
N ILE A 47 -5.15 -14.85 8.28
CA ILE A 47 -4.54 -15.27 7.02
C ILE A 47 -3.07 -14.86 6.96
N VAL A 48 -2.76 -13.60 7.30
CA VAL A 48 -1.38 -13.08 7.30
C VAL A 48 -0.51 -13.89 8.26
N VAL A 49 -0.95 -14.08 9.52
CA VAL A 49 -0.19 -14.84 10.51
C VAL A 49 -0.01 -16.30 10.10
N SER A 50 -0.96 -16.90 9.36
CA SER A 50 -0.82 -18.27 8.86
C SER A 50 0.36 -18.49 7.91
N MET A 51 0.91 -17.41 7.31
CA MET A 51 2.10 -17.47 6.46
C MET A 51 3.41 -17.28 7.24
N ALA A 52 3.34 -16.82 8.49
CA ALA A 52 4.50 -16.55 9.33
C ALA A 52 5.45 -17.74 9.50
N PRO A 53 4.99 -18.99 9.73
CA PRO A 53 5.90 -20.13 9.90
C PRO A 53 6.82 -20.33 8.68
N THR A 54 6.30 -20.18 7.46
CA THR A 54 7.08 -20.32 6.23
C THR A 54 8.14 -19.23 6.11
N VAL A 55 7.76 -17.98 6.40
CA VAL A 55 8.66 -16.82 6.27
C VAL A 55 9.73 -16.83 7.38
N LEU A 56 9.36 -17.18 8.61
CA LEU A 56 10.31 -17.31 9.74
C LEU A 56 11.32 -18.44 9.53
N ALA A 57 10.95 -19.50 8.79
CA ALA A 57 11.88 -20.54 8.39
C ALA A 57 12.80 -20.13 7.23
N GLY A 58 12.74 -18.86 6.77
CA GLY A 58 13.57 -18.33 5.68
C GLY A 58 13.05 -18.63 4.27
N GLY A 59 11.80 -19.14 4.15
CA GLY A 59 11.12 -19.33 2.88
C GLY A 59 10.32 -18.11 2.43
N THR A 60 9.78 -18.20 1.22
CA THR A 60 8.82 -17.21 0.67
C THR A 60 7.51 -17.90 0.28
N VAL A 61 6.41 -17.14 0.31
CA VAL A 61 5.12 -17.61 -0.19
C VAL A 61 4.82 -16.86 -1.48
N GLU A 62 4.63 -17.58 -2.58
CA GLU A 62 4.47 -16.97 -3.90
C GLU A 62 3.15 -17.37 -4.57
N LEU A 63 2.63 -16.45 -5.38
CA LEU A 63 1.48 -16.67 -6.26
C LEU A 63 1.62 -15.83 -7.52
N ARG A 64 1.80 -16.46 -8.67
CA ARG A 64 1.70 -15.81 -9.98
C ARG A 64 0.27 -15.93 -10.46
N LEU A 65 -0.31 -14.82 -10.94
CA LEU A 65 -1.69 -14.77 -11.42
C LEU A 65 -1.75 -14.80 -12.96
N PHE A 66 -1.13 -13.82 -13.59
CA PHE A 66 -1.07 -13.71 -15.05
C PHE A 66 0.07 -12.77 -15.47
N GLU A 67 0.52 -12.94 -16.70
CA GLU A 67 1.49 -12.05 -17.35
C GLU A 67 0.76 -10.84 -17.93
N ILE A 68 1.24 -9.62 -17.63
CA ILE A 68 0.65 -8.37 -18.14
C ILE A 68 1.42 -7.87 -19.36
N LEU A 69 2.75 -7.90 -19.29
CA LEU A 69 3.66 -7.55 -20.35
C LEU A 69 4.71 -8.64 -20.44
N PRO A 70 5.37 -8.84 -21.62
CA PRO A 70 6.42 -9.83 -21.74
C PRO A 70 7.47 -9.71 -20.62
N GLY A 71 7.56 -10.75 -19.78
CA GLY A 71 8.47 -10.78 -18.63
C GLY A 71 8.02 -9.99 -17.40
N ILE A 72 6.78 -9.46 -17.36
CA ILE A 72 6.22 -8.78 -16.19
C ILE A 72 4.92 -9.44 -15.77
N ASP A 73 4.98 -10.18 -14.67
CA ASP A 73 3.84 -10.89 -14.09
C ASP A 73 3.09 -10.00 -13.08
N PHE A 74 1.77 -10.14 -13.03
CA PHE A 74 1.02 -9.73 -11.85
C PHE A 74 1.13 -10.85 -10.82
N ALA A 75 1.99 -10.64 -9.83
CA ALA A 75 2.38 -11.68 -8.91
C ALA A 75 2.55 -11.17 -7.48
N PHE A 76 2.31 -12.07 -6.54
CA PHE A 76 2.54 -11.84 -5.12
C PHE A 76 3.71 -12.67 -4.62
N ARG A 77 4.53 -12.09 -3.74
CA ARG A 77 5.59 -12.73 -2.98
C ARG A 77 5.60 -12.18 -1.57
N VAL A 78 5.41 -13.07 -0.60
CA VAL A 78 5.50 -12.72 0.82
C VAL A 78 6.88 -13.11 1.31
N ASP A 79 7.67 -12.13 1.64
CA ASP A 79 8.98 -12.24 2.27
C ASP A 79 8.98 -11.61 3.67
N ALA A 80 10.12 -11.58 4.34
CA ALA A 80 10.23 -11.06 5.69
C ALA A 80 9.78 -9.59 5.81
N LEU A 81 10.15 -8.72 4.85
CA LEU A 81 9.78 -7.31 4.87
C LEU A 81 8.28 -7.11 4.65
N GLY A 82 7.71 -7.80 3.66
CA GLY A 82 6.27 -7.79 3.38
C GLY A 82 5.45 -8.36 4.53
N MET A 83 5.95 -9.43 5.17
CA MET A 83 5.32 -10.07 6.32
C MET A 83 5.24 -9.13 7.52
N VAL A 84 6.33 -8.43 7.88
CA VAL A 84 6.34 -7.44 8.97
C VAL A 84 5.32 -6.34 8.71
N PHE A 85 5.34 -5.75 7.51
CA PHE A 85 4.39 -4.71 7.14
C PHE A 85 2.93 -5.18 7.23
N ALA A 86 2.62 -6.33 6.63
CA ALA A 86 1.26 -6.87 6.60
C ALA A 86 0.75 -7.27 7.98
N THR A 87 1.60 -7.83 8.83
CA THR A 87 1.24 -8.21 10.21
C THR A 87 0.88 -6.96 11.02
N VAL A 88 1.73 -5.94 11.00
CA VAL A 88 1.47 -4.70 11.74
C VAL A 88 0.22 -4.00 11.21
N SER A 89 0.07 -3.88 9.88
CA SER A 89 -1.08 -3.20 9.27
C SER A 89 -2.40 -3.90 9.58
N SER A 90 -2.45 -5.23 9.47
CA SER A 90 -3.66 -6.01 9.74
C SER A 90 -4.03 -6.02 11.21
N LEU A 91 -3.05 -6.08 12.11
CA LEU A 91 -3.28 -5.96 13.56
C LEU A 91 -3.85 -4.59 13.93
N LEU A 92 -3.23 -3.53 13.43
CA LEU A 92 -3.69 -2.17 13.68
C LEU A 92 -5.07 -1.91 13.07
N TRP A 93 -5.40 -2.58 11.97
CA TRP A 93 -6.74 -2.48 11.38
C TRP A 93 -7.83 -2.99 12.31
N ILE A 94 -7.60 -4.06 13.07
CA ILE A 94 -8.58 -4.56 14.04
C ILE A 94 -8.94 -3.45 15.04
N VAL A 95 -7.92 -2.84 15.63
CA VAL A 95 -8.12 -1.76 16.62
C VAL A 95 -8.76 -0.53 15.98
N ALA A 96 -8.26 -0.10 14.81
CA ALA A 96 -8.75 1.06 14.09
C ALA A 96 -10.20 0.87 13.60
N ALA A 97 -10.60 -0.33 13.19
CA ALA A 97 -11.97 -0.62 12.76
C ALA A 97 -12.95 -0.48 13.92
N ILE A 98 -12.63 -1.06 15.08
CA ILE A 98 -13.47 -0.96 16.29
C ILE A 98 -13.57 0.50 16.75
N TYR A 99 -12.44 1.21 16.82
CA TYR A 99 -12.39 2.62 17.17
C TYR A 99 -13.23 3.49 16.22
N SER A 100 -13.10 3.24 14.91
CA SER A 100 -13.83 4.00 13.89
C SER A 100 -15.34 3.85 14.00
N VAL A 101 -15.85 2.67 14.34
CA VAL A 101 -17.29 2.45 14.55
C VAL A 101 -17.80 3.33 15.71
N GLY A 102 -17.08 3.33 16.83
CA GLY A 102 -17.43 4.17 17.99
C GLY A 102 -17.38 5.66 17.65
N TYR A 103 -16.31 6.10 17.00
CA TYR A 103 -16.09 7.50 16.60
C TYR A 103 -17.19 8.01 15.67
N MET A 104 -17.42 7.31 14.55
CA MET A 104 -18.39 7.72 13.53
C MET A 104 -19.83 7.77 14.05
N ARG A 105 -20.18 6.85 14.95
CA ARG A 105 -21.51 6.84 15.59
C ARG A 105 -21.67 7.93 16.63
N HIS A 106 -20.66 8.12 17.50
CA HIS A 106 -20.73 9.10 18.58
C HIS A 106 -20.85 10.53 18.06
N LEU A 107 -20.13 10.84 16.99
CA LEU A 107 -20.16 12.16 16.35
C LEU A 107 -21.29 12.32 15.30
N ASN A 108 -22.08 11.27 15.06
CA ASN A 108 -23.11 11.25 14.00
C ASN A 108 -22.55 11.69 12.64
N GLU A 109 -21.34 11.23 12.30
CA GLU A 109 -20.67 11.59 11.05
C GLU A 109 -21.50 11.15 9.83
N HIS A 110 -21.51 12.00 8.80
CA HIS A 110 -22.17 11.68 7.55
C HIS A 110 -21.38 10.64 6.71
N ALA A 111 -21.98 10.11 5.65
CA ALA A 111 -21.35 9.24 4.66
C ALA A 111 -20.53 8.06 5.23
N GLN A 112 -20.97 7.49 6.37
CA GLN A 112 -20.27 6.41 7.07
C GLN A 112 -20.00 5.19 6.17
N THR A 113 -20.92 4.85 5.25
CA THR A 113 -20.75 3.74 4.32
C THR A 113 -19.57 3.97 3.38
N ARG A 114 -19.45 5.19 2.81
CA ARG A 114 -18.29 5.59 1.99
C ARG A 114 -17.01 5.48 2.80
N PHE A 115 -17.04 5.97 4.04
CA PHE A 115 -15.91 5.91 4.97
C PHE A 115 -15.42 4.47 5.16
N PHE A 116 -16.26 3.55 5.63
CA PHE A 116 -15.87 2.17 5.91
C PHE A 116 -15.45 1.40 4.64
N ALA A 117 -16.12 1.64 3.50
CA ALA A 117 -15.74 1.03 2.23
C ALA A 117 -14.34 1.47 1.77
N CYS A 118 -14.06 2.78 1.78
CA CYS A 118 -12.75 3.31 1.43
C CYS A 118 -11.67 2.89 2.44
N PHE A 119 -12.02 2.81 3.73
CA PHE A 119 -11.11 2.33 4.76
C PHE A 119 -10.69 0.87 4.52
N ALA A 120 -11.65 -0.04 4.29
CA ALA A 120 -11.35 -1.44 3.97
C ALA A 120 -10.57 -1.59 2.65
N SER A 121 -10.94 -0.83 1.60
CA SER A 121 -10.22 -0.82 0.32
C SER A 121 -8.77 -0.37 0.47
N SER A 122 -8.48 0.58 1.38
CA SER A 122 -7.12 1.04 1.63
C SER A 122 -6.23 -0.04 2.24
N LEU A 123 -6.79 -0.90 3.12
CA LEU A 123 -6.08 -2.05 3.68
C LEU A 123 -5.86 -3.14 2.64
N ALA A 124 -6.84 -3.37 1.73
CA ALA A 124 -6.65 -4.27 0.59
C ALA A 124 -5.48 -3.80 -0.28
N ALA A 125 -5.44 -2.51 -0.61
CA ALA A 125 -4.35 -1.93 -1.41
C ALA A 125 -2.99 -2.00 -0.68
N ALA A 126 -2.96 -1.72 0.63
CA ALA A 126 -1.75 -1.83 1.43
C ALA A 126 -1.21 -3.26 1.49
N ALA A 127 -2.09 -4.26 1.68
CA ALA A 127 -1.70 -5.67 1.65
C ALA A 127 -1.19 -6.11 0.27
N GLY A 128 -1.88 -5.69 -0.80
CA GLY A 128 -1.45 -5.98 -2.17
C GLY A 128 -0.06 -5.42 -2.48
N GLY A 129 0.22 -4.19 -2.04
CA GLY A 129 1.55 -3.61 -2.17
C GLY A 129 2.60 -4.30 -1.30
N ALA A 130 2.24 -4.68 -0.06
CA ALA A 130 3.15 -5.41 0.83
C ALA A 130 3.61 -6.76 0.25
N PHE A 131 2.72 -7.42 -0.47
CA PHE A 131 2.95 -8.73 -1.08
C PHE A 131 3.36 -8.66 -2.55
N ALA A 132 3.54 -7.49 -3.13
CA ALA A 132 3.95 -7.36 -4.53
C ALA A 132 5.28 -8.09 -4.77
N ALA A 133 5.33 -8.93 -5.81
CA ALA A 133 6.52 -9.67 -6.20
C ALA A 133 7.51 -8.81 -7.02
N ASN A 134 7.02 -7.75 -7.64
CA ASN A 134 7.80 -6.86 -8.50
C ASN A 134 7.35 -5.40 -8.37
N LEU A 135 8.15 -4.51 -8.92
CA LEU A 135 7.90 -3.06 -8.91
C LEU A 135 6.58 -2.68 -9.60
N PHE A 136 6.20 -3.37 -10.66
CA PHE A 136 4.99 -3.06 -11.40
C PHE A 136 3.73 -3.35 -10.56
N THR A 137 3.65 -4.54 -9.97
CA THR A 137 2.56 -4.92 -9.05
C THR A 137 2.51 -3.97 -7.85
N LEU A 138 3.69 -3.61 -7.29
CA LEU A 138 3.78 -2.65 -6.17
C LEU A 138 3.17 -1.31 -6.55
N VAL A 139 3.51 -0.77 -7.73
CA VAL A 139 3.04 0.54 -8.18
C VAL A 139 1.53 0.53 -8.44
N ILE A 140 0.96 -0.54 -8.96
CA ILE A 140 -0.50 -0.66 -9.12
C ILE A 140 -1.20 -0.47 -7.77
N PHE A 141 -0.81 -1.23 -6.75
CA PHE A 141 -1.42 -1.11 -5.43
C PHE A 141 -1.11 0.22 -4.73
N TYR A 142 0.07 0.78 -4.98
CA TYR A 142 0.43 2.12 -4.54
C TYR A 142 -0.52 3.18 -5.10
N GLU A 143 -0.86 3.12 -6.39
CA GLU A 143 -1.81 4.03 -7.02
C GLU A 143 -3.24 3.82 -6.53
N VAL A 144 -3.69 2.56 -6.44
CA VAL A 144 -5.01 2.23 -5.88
C VAL A 144 -5.15 2.81 -4.48
N LEU A 145 -4.12 2.70 -3.64
CA LEU A 145 -4.13 3.27 -2.28
C LEU A 145 -4.34 4.79 -2.30
N SER A 146 -3.73 5.54 -3.24
CA SER A 146 -3.95 6.98 -3.37
C SER A 146 -5.40 7.31 -3.70
N LEU A 147 -5.99 6.57 -4.62
CA LEU A 147 -7.35 6.81 -5.10
C LEU A 147 -8.40 6.49 -4.03
N VAL A 148 -8.25 5.36 -3.33
CA VAL A 148 -9.25 4.95 -2.33
C VAL A 148 -9.16 5.75 -1.02
N THR A 149 -8.01 6.38 -0.74
CA THR A 149 -7.86 7.24 0.44
C THR A 149 -8.25 8.70 0.16
N TYR A 150 -8.33 9.12 -1.08
CA TYR A 150 -8.78 10.48 -1.43
C TYR A 150 -10.15 10.85 -0.86
N PRO A 151 -11.23 10.01 -0.99
CA PRO A 151 -12.52 10.31 -0.40
C PRO A 151 -12.52 10.36 1.13
N LEU A 152 -11.53 9.71 1.78
CA LEU A 152 -11.36 9.76 3.22
C LEU A 152 -10.78 11.11 3.67
N VAL A 153 -9.84 11.67 2.92
CA VAL A 153 -9.30 13.01 3.20
C VAL A 153 -10.34 14.09 2.94
N TYR A 154 -11.17 13.92 1.91
CA TYR A 154 -12.28 14.82 1.56
C TYR A 154 -13.59 14.50 2.31
N HIS A 155 -13.53 13.86 3.47
CA HIS A 155 -14.72 13.33 4.15
C HIS A 155 -15.75 14.41 4.50
N HIS A 156 -15.31 15.55 5.04
CA HIS A 156 -16.18 16.65 5.51
C HIS A 156 -16.82 17.47 4.37
N GLU A 157 -16.33 17.34 3.12
CA GLU A 157 -16.89 18.01 1.92
C GLU A 157 -16.98 19.55 2.04
N ASP A 158 -16.17 20.14 2.91
CA ASP A 158 -16.03 21.58 3.07
C ASP A 158 -14.86 22.16 2.27
N GLU A 159 -14.68 23.48 2.32
CA GLU A 159 -13.62 24.18 1.58
C GLU A 159 -12.21 23.80 2.07
N GLU A 160 -12.04 23.53 3.36
CA GLU A 160 -10.76 23.10 3.93
C GLU A 160 -10.43 21.69 3.51
N GLY A 161 -11.40 20.77 3.57
CA GLY A 161 -11.30 19.41 3.05
C GLY A 161 -11.00 19.37 1.55
N TRP A 162 -11.61 20.26 0.76
CA TRP A 162 -11.32 20.40 -0.67
C TRP A 162 -9.86 20.79 -0.92
N ARG A 163 -9.37 21.83 -0.24
CA ARG A 163 -7.98 22.26 -0.39
C ARG A 163 -6.98 21.20 0.06
N GLY A 164 -7.25 20.55 1.19
CA GLY A 164 -6.42 19.47 1.74
C GLY A 164 -6.36 18.26 0.82
N SER A 165 -7.50 17.77 0.37
CA SER A 165 -7.61 16.60 -0.51
C SER A 165 -7.03 16.84 -1.91
N ARG A 166 -7.22 18.03 -2.47
CA ARG A 166 -6.60 18.43 -3.75
C ARG A 166 -5.08 18.45 -3.63
N LYS A 167 -4.53 19.05 -2.56
CA LYS A 167 -3.09 19.06 -2.32
C LYS A 167 -2.56 17.64 -2.16
N TYR A 168 -3.24 16.81 -1.37
CA TYR A 168 -2.96 15.39 -1.22
C TYR A 168 -2.84 14.70 -2.58
N LEU A 169 -3.87 14.80 -3.42
CA LEU A 169 -3.91 14.13 -4.72
C LEU A 169 -2.82 14.62 -5.68
N VAL A 170 -2.63 15.94 -5.78
CA VAL A 170 -1.62 16.53 -6.68
C VAL A 170 -0.21 16.06 -6.32
N TYR A 171 0.14 16.04 -5.03
CA TYR A 171 1.47 15.59 -4.60
C TYR A 171 1.66 14.10 -4.87
N LEU A 172 0.70 13.25 -4.47
CA LEU A 172 0.87 11.80 -4.56
C LEU A 172 0.76 11.30 -6.02
N MET A 173 -0.28 11.73 -6.75
CA MET A 173 -0.47 11.30 -8.13
C MET A 173 0.51 12.00 -9.09
N GLY A 174 0.85 13.26 -8.84
CA GLY A 174 1.82 14.00 -9.64
C GLY A 174 3.21 13.38 -9.58
N ALA A 175 3.70 13.11 -8.37
CA ALA A 175 5.01 12.47 -8.16
C ALA A 175 5.08 11.07 -8.76
N SER A 176 4.04 10.25 -8.55
CA SER A 176 4.02 8.88 -9.08
C SER A 176 3.90 8.84 -10.61
N LYS A 177 3.08 9.71 -11.21
CA LYS A 177 2.95 9.76 -12.68
C LYS A 177 4.17 10.33 -13.40
N SER A 178 4.96 11.15 -12.74
CA SER A 178 6.19 11.71 -13.32
C SER A 178 7.43 10.89 -12.92
N ALA A 179 7.90 11.06 -11.68
CA ALA A 179 9.16 10.50 -11.23
C ALA A 179 9.14 8.96 -11.12
N LEU A 180 8.06 8.38 -10.55
CA LEU A 180 8.00 6.94 -10.34
C LEU A 180 7.90 6.16 -11.66
N LEU A 181 7.07 6.62 -12.62
CA LEU A 181 7.00 5.97 -13.93
C LEU A 181 8.31 6.09 -14.71
N ALA A 182 8.99 7.23 -14.62
CA ALA A 182 10.32 7.41 -15.22
C ALA A 182 11.34 6.44 -14.60
N ALA A 183 11.33 6.29 -13.27
CA ALA A 183 12.20 5.33 -12.58
C ALA A 183 11.94 3.88 -13.01
N LEU A 184 10.65 3.47 -13.12
CA LEU A 184 10.30 2.14 -13.61
C LEU A 184 10.81 1.90 -15.04
N ALA A 185 10.55 2.85 -15.95
CA ALA A 185 10.96 2.73 -17.34
C ALA A 185 12.49 2.62 -17.48
N LEU A 186 13.24 3.44 -16.75
CA LEU A 186 14.70 3.40 -16.75
C LEU A 186 15.23 2.08 -16.13
N THR A 187 14.63 1.63 -15.02
CA THR A 187 15.00 0.35 -14.39
C THR A 187 14.76 -0.80 -15.35
N TYR A 188 13.61 -0.86 -16.00
CA TYR A 188 13.30 -1.89 -16.99
C TYR A 188 14.25 -1.83 -18.20
N HIS A 189 14.58 -0.63 -18.67
CA HIS A 189 15.51 -0.45 -19.78
C HIS A 189 16.92 -0.99 -19.48
N ILE A 190 17.39 -0.82 -18.23
CA ILE A 190 18.73 -1.28 -17.81
C ILE A 190 18.74 -2.77 -17.47
N ALA A 191 17.75 -3.24 -16.69
CA ALA A 191 17.76 -4.58 -16.12
C ALA A 191 16.96 -5.61 -16.94
N GLY A 192 16.09 -5.18 -17.87
CA GLY A 192 15.19 -6.04 -18.62
C GLY A 192 14.08 -6.70 -17.77
N SER A 193 14.00 -6.38 -16.48
CA SER A 193 13.03 -6.92 -15.51
C SER A 193 12.65 -5.85 -14.49
N LEU A 194 11.54 -6.08 -13.77
CA LEU A 194 11.10 -5.28 -12.63
C LEU A 194 10.98 -6.12 -11.35
N ASP A 195 11.49 -7.34 -11.33
CA ASP A 195 11.42 -8.25 -10.20
C ASP A 195 12.29 -7.79 -9.03
N PHE A 196 11.84 -8.06 -7.82
CA PHE A 196 12.64 -7.83 -6.63
C PHE A 196 13.71 -8.90 -6.48
N VAL A 197 14.97 -8.50 -6.54
CA VAL A 197 16.14 -9.39 -6.45
C VAL A 197 16.90 -9.11 -5.17
N ALA A 198 17.21 -10.16 -4.43
CA ALA A 198 18.07 -10.04 -3.25
C ALA A 198 19.46 -9.54 -3.67
N GLY A 199 19.96 -8.50 -3.03
CA GLY A 199 21.23 -7.88 -3.38
C GLY A 199 21.14 -6.74 -4.40
N GLY A 200 19.96 -6.52 -5.00
CA GLY A 200 19.70 -5.40 -5.90
C GLY A 200 19.62 -5.79 -7.37
N LEU A 201 18.53 -5.44 -8.03
CA LEU A 201 18.30 -5.68 -9.47
C LEU A 201 19.30 -4.92 -10.35
N LEU A 202 19.69 -3.72 -9.94
CA LEU A 202 20.65 -2.85 -10.63
C LEU A 202 22.09 -3.06 -10.15
N ALA A 203 22.31 -3.91 -9.13
CA ALA A 203 23.64 -4.23 -8.64
C ALA A 203 24.42 -5.00 -9.74
N GLY A 204 25.58 -4.46 -10.11
CA GLY A 204 26.38 -5.06 -11.19
C GLY A 204 25.96 -4.69 -12.62
N SER A 205 25.01 -3.74 -12.79
CA SER A 205 24.69 -3.18 -14.10
C SER A 205 25.82 -2.27 -14.61
N ASP A 206 26.00 -2.21 -15.94
CA ASP A 206 26.98 -1.31 -16.60
C ASP A 206 26.50 0.16 -16.65
N ALA A 207 25.43 0.51 -15.92
CA ALA A 207 24.89 1.86 -15.87
C ALA A 207 25.83 2.81 -15.15
N SER A 208 25.97 4.05 -15.65
CA SER A 208 26.80 5.05 -15.00
C SER A 208 26.27 5.41 -13.61
N ALA A 209 27.16 5.72 -12.68
CA ALA A 209 26.76 6.15 -11.32
C ALA A 209 25.81 7.37 -11.34
N ALA A 210 26.01 8.29 -12.29
CA ALA A 210 25.11 9.44 -12.46
C ALA A 210 23.67 9.00 -12.82
N LEU A 211 23.52 8.03 -13.73
CA LEU A 211 22.20 7.50 -14.10
C LEU A 211 21.54 6.76 -12.94
N LEU A 212 22.28 5.93 -12.22
CA LEU A 212 21.78 5.24 -11.03
C LEU A 212 21.33 6.23 -9.96
N THR A 213 22.08 7.32 -9.75
CA THR A 213 21.70 8.39 -8.80
C THR A 213 20.39 9.07 -9.24
N VAL A 214 20.22 9.36 -10.53
CA VAL A 214 18.95 9.95 -11.05
C VAL A 214 17.78 8.99 -10.80
N ILE A 215 17.94 7.70 -11.09
CA ILE A 215 16.90 6.68 -10.87
C ILE A 215 16.55 6.60 -9.38
N TYR A 216 17.55 6.63 -8.50
CA TYR A 216 17.34 6.60 -7.06
C TYR A 216 16.48 7.79 -6.58
N PHE A 217 16.80 9.01 -6.99
CA PHE A 217 16.02 10.19 -6.64
C PHE A 217 14.63 10.17 -7.28
N CYS A 218 14.47 9.62 -8.49
CA CYS A 218 13.17 9.42 -9.10
C CYS A 218 12.29 8.46 -8.28
N TYR A 219 12.84 7.37 -7.73
CA TYR A 219 12.12 6.52 -6.80
C TYR A 219 11.81 7.23 -5.48
N LEU A 220 12.79 7.91 -4.89
CA LEU A 220 12.65 8.58 -3.60
C LEU A 220 11.54 9.64 -3.63
N PHE A 221 11.51 10.47 -4.66
CA PHE A 221 10.49 11.51 -4.82
C PHE A 221 9.19 10.94 -5.40
N GLY A 222 9.25 9.92 -6.25
CA GLY A 222 8.10 9.23 -6.80
C GLY A 222 7.26 8.52 -5.73
N PHE A 223 7.91 7.97 -4.69
CA PHE A 223 7.24 7.45 -3.51
C PHE A 223 6.89 8.55 -2.49
N ALA A 224 6.24 9.62 -2.96
CA ALA A 224 5.87 10.79 -2.17
C ALA A 224 5.06 10.49 -0.91
N LYS A 225 4.42 9.29 -0.82
CA LYS A 225 3.74 8.85 0.40
C LYS A 225 4.67 8.73 1.61
N ALA A 226 5.95 8.52 1.41
CA ALA A 226 6.94 8.54 2.49
C ALA A 226 7.14 9.92 3.12
N ALA A 227 6.55 10.97 2.53
CA ALA A 227 6.64 12.36 2.97
C ALA A 227 8.09 12.85 3.13
N VAL A 228 8.97 12.42 2.23
CA VAL A 228 10.36 12.88 2.16
C VAL A 228 10.39 14.34 1.70
N MET A 229 11.25 15.17 2.30
CA MET A 229 11.44 16.55 1.83
C MET A 229 11.98 16.59 0.40
N PRO A 230 11.47 17.47 -0.46
CA PRO A 230 10.48 18.53 -0.24
C PRO A 230 9.02 18.08 -0.42
N MET A 231 8.75 16.80 -0.67
CA MET A 231 7.42 16.27 -1.02
C MET A 231 6.49 16.03 0.20
N HIS A 232 6.82 16.54 1.39
CA HIS A 232 6.09 16.28 2.63
C HIS A 232 4.85 17.16 2.85
N ALA A 233 4.68 18.25 2.10
CA ALA A 233 3.66 19.28 2.36
C ALA A 233 2.20 18.79 2.22
N TRP A 234 1.96 17.64 1.60
CA TRP A 234 0.64 17.02 1.54
C TRP A 234 0.21 16.46 2.91
N LEU A 235 1.17 16.02 3.73
CA LEU A 235 0.92 15.31 4.98
C LEU A 235 0.18 16.16 6.01
N PRO A 236 0.65 17.37 6.40
CA PRO A 236 -0.13 18.24 7.26
C PRO A 236 -1.44 18.72 6.61
N ALA A 237 -1.48 18.88 5.27
CA ALA A 237 -2.69 19.29 4.57
C ALA A 237 -3.79 18.20 4.58
N ALA A 238 -3.43 16.92 4.70
CA ALA A 238 -4.38 15.81 4.82
C ALA A 238 -4.97 15.65 6.24
N MET A 239 -4.47 16.41 7.22
CA MET A 239 -4.95 16.35 8.62
C MET A 239 -6.33 16.94 8.86
N VAL A 240 -6.94 17.54 7.85
CA VAL A 240 -8.35 17.98 7.85
C VAL A 240 -9.32 16.79 7.92
N ALA A 241 -8.85 15.60 7.67
CA ALA A 241 -9.63 14.37 7.71
C ALA A 241 -10.03 13.97 9.16
N PRO A 242 -11.13 13.20 9.34
CA PRO A 242 -11.51 12.65 10.64
C PRO A 242 -10.37 11.91 11.34
N THR A 243 -10.33 11.93 12.68
CA THR A 243 -9.25 11.29 13.46
C THR A 243 -8.94 9.84 13.06
N PRO A 244 -9.93 8.94 12.83
CA PRO A 244 -9.62 7.58 12.37
C PRO A 244 -8.90 7.54 11.02
N VAL A 245 -9.19 8.50 10.11
CA VAL A 245 -8.48 8.61 8.83
C VAL A 245 -7.05 9.06 9.05
N SER A 246 -6.83 10.07 9.89
CA SER A 246 -5.48 10.52 10.23
C SER A 246 -4.64 9.37 10.82
N ALA A 247 -5.23 8.55 11.69
CA ALA A 247 -4.58 7.34 12.20
C ALA A 247 -4.25 6.33 11.09
N LEU A 248 -5.18 6.09 10.14
CA LEU A 248 -4.94 5.24 8.98
C LEU A 248 -3.79 5.77 8.10
N LEU A 249 -3.81 7.06 7.78
CA LEU A 249 -2.83 7.70 6.91
C LEU A 249 -1.41 7.59 7.50
N HIS A 250 -1.26 7.84 8.81
CA HIS A 250 0.05 7.94 9.45
C HIS A 250 0.57 6.62 10.01
N ALA A 251 -0.28 5.87 10.75
CA ALA A 251 0.18 4.71 11.50
C ALA A 251 0.02 3.39 10.75
N VAL A 252 -1.00 3.26 9.88
CA VAL A 252 -1.39 1.95 9.36
C VAL A 252 -1.00 1.76 7.90
N ALA A 253 -1.36 2.67 6.99
CA ALA A 253 -1.30 2.39 5.56
C ALA A 253 -0.42 3.37 4.77
N VAL A 254 -0.79 4.66 4.64
CA VAL A 254 -0.29 5.50 3.54
C VAL A 254 1.19 5.86 3.71
N VAL A 255 1.57 6.50 4.82
CA VAL A 255 2.98 6.89 5.05
C VAL A 255 3.86 5.65 5.19
N LYS A 256 3.37 4.63 5.90
CA LYS A 256 4.12 3.39 6.09
C LYS A 256 4.32 2.63 4.79
N MET A 257 3.34 2.66 3.87
CA MET A 257 3.53 2.13 2.51
C MET A 257 4.60 2.91 1.75
N GLY A 258 4.65 4.23 1.88
CA GLY A 258 5.73 5.02 1.28
C GLY A 258 7.11 4.61 1.77
N VAL A 259 7.29 4.49 3.09
CA VAL A 259 8.54 4.02 3.69
C VAL A 259 8.87 2.59 3.25
N PHE A 260 7.88 1.69 3.24
CA PHE A 260 8.02 0.33 2.75
C PHE A 260 8.52 0.28 1.30
N CYS A 261 7.96 1.10 0.41
CA CYS A 261 8.39 1.17 -1.00
C CYS A 261 9.84 1.66 -1.12
N VAL A 262 10.24 2.66 -0.35
CA VAL A 262 11.64 3.13 -0.32
C VAL A 262 12.57 2.01 0.15
N LEU A 263 12.22 1.29 1.21
CA LEU A 263 13.02 0.14 1.69
C LEU A 263 13.10 -0.96 0.63
N ARG A 264 11.99 -1.26 -0.06
CA ARG A 264 12.00 -2.23 -1.17
C ARG A 264 12.98 -1.83 -2.27
N VAL A 265 12.99 -0.58 -2.66
CA VAL A 265 13.91 -0.07 -3.69
C VAL A 265 15.35 -0.14 -3.20
N VAL A 266 15.63 0.31 -1.98
CA VAL A 266 16.99 0.27 -1.42
C VAL A 266 17.52 -1.17 -1.40
N PHE A 267 16.75 -2.13 -0.88
CA PHE A 267 17.26 -3.49 -0.67
C PHE A 267 17.20 -4.39 -1.91
N HIS A 268 16.20 -4.18 -2.80
CA HIS A 268 15.93 -5.14 -3.88
C HIS A 268 16.13 -4.57 -5.29
N VAL A 269 16.24 -3.25 -5.45
CA VAL A 269 16.53 -2.61 -6.73
C VAL A 269 17.97 -2.16 -6.79
N PHE A 270 18.44 -1.41 -5.80
CA PHE A 270 19.83 -0.92 -5.76
C PHE A 270 20.77 -1.88 -5.04
N GLY A 271 20.32 -2.54 -3.97
CA GLY A 271 21.18 -3.31 -3.08
C GLY A 271 22.00 -2.41 -2.14
N THR A 272 22.44 -2.97 -1.01
CA THR A 272 23.19 -2.21 0.02
C THR A 272 24.58 -1.77 -0.40
N GLY A 273 25.10 -2.25 -1.53
CA GLY A 273 26.42 -1.87 -2.04
C GLY A 273 26.42 -0.63 -2.95
N LEU A 274 25.24 -0.18 -3.42
CA LEU A 274 25.09 0.99 -4.29
C LEU A 274 24.52 2.23 -3.55
N VAL A 275 24.02 2.06 -2.33
CA VAL A 275 23.37 3.12 -1.53
C VAL A 275 24.24 3.54 -0.31
#